data_55a37ecbfaa22d7255b63adbe7cccff0
#
_entry.id   55a37ecbfaa22d7255b63adbe7cccff0
#
_cell.length_a   1.000
_cell.length_b   1.000
_cell.length_c   1.000
_cell.angle_alpha   90.00
_cell.angle_beta   90.00
_cell.angle_gamma   90.00
#
_symmetry.space_group_name_H-M   'P 1'
#
loop_
_entity.id
_entity.type
_entity.pdbx_description
1 polymer ?
#
loop_
_entity_poly.entity_id
_entity_poly.type
_entity_poly.pdbx_seq_one_letter_code
_entity_poly.pdbx_strand_id
1 'polypeptide(L)'
;MKRLFIILIASSSLFSQGAMFKQFSNSFADIAENVNESVVTITTTNTITMDEDVQNFYRYWGRSLPEEFESKSLGSGVIVDKDNAYIVTNHHVIFDERNEKPVDQIMVELMDKRVFEATVVGLDKGT
;
A
#
# COMPACT_ATOMS: atom_id res chain seq x y z
N MET A 1 -33.48 53.28 -14.81
CA MET A 1 -33.35 52.60 -13.50
C MET A 1 -33.64 51.08 -13.56
N LYS A 2 -33.75 50.47 -14.72
CA LYS A 2 -34.01 48.98 -14.84
C LYS A 2 -32.75 48.12 -15.07
N ARG A 3 -31.56 48.69 -15.17
CA ARG A 3 -30.33 47.95 -15.47
C ARG A 3 -29.42 47.66 -14.25
N LEU A 4 -29.74 48.27 -13.10
CA LEU A 4 -28.90 48.09 -11.88
C LEU A 4 -29.29 46.87 -11.05
N PHE A 5 -30.47 46.30 -11.25
CA PHE A 5 -30.99 45.16 -10.46
C PHE A 5 -30.50 43.79 -10.94
N ILE A 6 -29.99 43.68 -12.17
CA ILE A 6 -29.60 42.38 -12.76
C ILE A 6 -28.17 41.99 -12.32
N ILE A 7 -27.32 42.94 -11.94
CA ILE A 7 -25.93 42.69 -11.54
C ILE A 7 -25.86 42.17 -10.11
N LEU A 8 -26.82 42.49 -9.25
CA LEU A 8 -26.80 42.06 -7.85
C LEU A 8 -27.19 40.59 -7.63
N ILE A 9 -27.94 40.00 -8.58
CA ILE A 9 -28.39 38.60 -8.49
C ILE A 9 -27.28 37.62 -8.96
N ALA A 10 -26.41 38.06 -9.87
CA ALA A 10 -25.34 37.21 -10.40
C ALA A 10 -24.16 37.04 -9.42
N SER A 11 -23.99 37.93 -8.44
CA SER A 11 -22.89 37.85 -7.47
C SER A 11 -23.16 36.91 -6.28
N SER A 12 -24.42 36.59 -6.00
CA SER A 12 -24.78 35.69 -4.89
C SER A 12 -24.62 34.19 -5.22
N SER A 13 -24.60 33.81 -6.51
CA SER A 13 -24.46 32.41 -6.93
C SER A 13 -23.02 31.90 -6.90
N LEU A 14 -22.03 32.77 -6.93
CA LEU A 14 -20.61 32.41 -6.89
C LEU A 14 -20.10 32.08 -5.49
N PHE A 15 -20.75 32.56 -4.45
CA PHE A 15 -20.34 32.31 -3.06
C PHE A 15 -20.79 30.94 -2.52
N SER A 16 -21.82 30.34 -3.11
CA SER A 16 -22.38 29.05 -2.66
C SER A 16 -21.52 27.85 -3.05
N GLN A 17 -20.78 27.90 -4.15
CA GLN A 17 -19.98 26.77 -4.63
C GLN A 17 -18.74 26.50 -3.78
N GLY A 18 -18.10 27.55 -3.25
CA GLY A 18 -16.91 27.40 -2.41
C GLY A 18 -17.17 26.75 -1.05
N ALA A 19 -18.33 27.03 -0.44
CA ALA A 19 -18.73 26.44 0.84
C ALA A 19 -19.02 24.93 0.72
N MET A 20 -19.70 24.54 -0.35
CA MET A 20 -20.05 23.14 -0.64
C MET A 20 -18.80 22.30 -0.93
N PHE A 21 -17.86 22.84 -1.69
CA PHE A 21 -16.57 22.18 -1.99
C PHE A 21 -15.71 22.01 -0.73
N LYS A 22 -15.69 23.01 0.15
CA LYS A 22 -14.95 22.97 1.41
C LYS A 22 -15.55 21.95 2.38
N GLN A 23 -16.89 21.85 2.44
CA GLN A 23 -17.56 20.86 3.27
C GLN A 23 -17.31 19.43 2.75
N PHE A 24 -17.31 19.23 1.44
CA PHE A 24 -16.97 17.96 0.81
C PHE A 24 -15.53 17.56 1.10
N SER A 25 -14.57 18.49 0.94
CA SER A 25 -13.15 18.28 1.24
C SER A 25 -12.92 17.91 2.71
N ASN A 26 -13.59 18.57 3.64
CA ASN A 26 -13.47 18.26 5.07
C ASN A 26 -14.02 16.87 5.40
N SER A 27 -15.14 16.47 4.79
CA SER A 27 -15.71 15.12 4.99
C SER A 27 -14.76 14.02 4.50
N PHE A 28 -14.03 14.25 3.41
CA PHE A 28 -12.99 13.31 2.96
C PHE A 28 -11.79 13.27 3.91
N ALA A 29 -11.37 14.41 4.45
CA ALA A 29 -10.28 14.47 5.41
C ALA A 29 -10.63 13.70 6.70
N ASP A 30 -11.84 13.87 7.21
CA ASP A 30 -12.34 13.16 8.40
C ASP A 30 -12.39 11.64 8.18
N ILE A 31 -12.86 11.20 7.00
CA ILE A 31 -12.86 9.78 6.64
C ILE A 31 -11.44 9.24 6.53
N ALA A 32 -10.55 9.98 5.87
CA ALA A 32 -9.16 9.58 5.70
C ALA A 32 -8.45 9.45 7.05
N GLU A 33 -8.68 10.36 7.98
CA GLU A 33 -8.09 10.34 9.32
C GLU A 33 -8.57 9.11 10.12
N ASN A 34 -9.86 8.78 10.05
CA ASN A 34 -10.42 7.61 10.72
C ASN A 34 -9.95 6.27 10.11
N VAL A 35 -9.71 6.22 8.79
CA VAL A 35 -9.27 4.99 8.09
C VAL A 35 -7.76 4.79 8.21
N ASN A 36 -6.99 5.86 8.35
CA ASN A 36 -5.52 5.80 8.40
C ASN A 36 -4.97 4.87 9.50
N GLU A 37 -5.63 4.81 10.65
CA GLU A 37 -5.22 3.90 11.74
C GLU A 37 -5.36 2.42 11.37
N SER A 38 -6.20 2.09 10.40
CA SER A 38 -6.41 0.73 9.94
C SER A 38 -5.52 0.35 8.75
N VAL A 39 -4.87 1.31 8.10
CA VAL A 39 -3.95 1.06 6.99
C VAL A 39 -2.56 0.78 7.52
N VAL A 40 -1.93 -0.26 6.99
CA VAL A 40 -0.58 -0.68 7.35
C VAL A 40 0.31 -0.77 6.12
N THR A 41 1.60 -0.55 6.33
CA THR A 41 2.63 -0.82 5.32
C THR A 41 3.14 -2.25 5.53
N ILE A 42 3.22 -3.01 4.45
CA ILE A 42 3.73 -4.38 4.46
C ILE A 42 5.05 -4.39 3.70
N THR A 43 6.11 -4.83 4.36
CA THR A 43 7.39 -5.12 3.74
C THR A 43 7.59 -6.62 3.71
N THR A 44 7.86 -7.16 2.53
CA THR A 44 8.13 -8.59 2.37
C THR A 44 9.56 -8.81 1.90
N THR A 45 10.15 -9.91 2.32
CA THR A 45 11.49 -10.32 1.93
C THR A 45 11.41 -11.71 1.32
N ASN A 46 12.07 -11.88 0.17
CA ASN A 46 12.27 -13.17 -0.47
C ASN A 46 13.75 -13.40 -0.70
N THR A 47 14.21 -14.61 -0.45
CA THR A 47 15.53 -15.05 -0.85
C THR A 47 15.49 -15.56 -2.28
N ILE A 48 16.26 -14.94 -3.15
CA ILE A 48 16.42 -15.35 -4.54
C ILE A 48 17.78 -16.05 -4.67
N THR A 49 17.74 -17.33 -5.01
CA THR A 49 18.95 -18.10 -5.35
C THR A 49 19.32 -17.80 -6.80
N MET A 50 20.58 -17.50 -7.03
CA MET A 50 21.08 -17.26 -8.38
C MET A 50 21.31 -18.58 -9.11
N ASP A 51 20.89 -18.63 -10.37
CA ASP A 51 21.11 -19.76 -11.26
C ASP A 51 22.61 -20.12 -11.36
N GLU A 52 22.94 -21.41 -11.29
CA GLU A 52 24.31 -21.92 -11.35
C GLU A 52 25.02 -21.50 -12.65
N ASP A 53 24.31 -21.44 -13.77
CA ASP A 53 24.88 -21.03 -15.06
C ASP A 53 25.32 -19.57 -15.04
N VAL A 54 24.53 -18.71 -14.39
CA VAL A 54 24.86 -17.30 -14.20
C VAL A 54 26.05 -17.15 -13.26
N GLN A 55 26.12 -17.91 -12.18
CA GLN A 55 27.25 -17.92 -11.26
C GLN A 55 28.53 -18.36 -11.97
N ASN A 56 28.47 -19.44 -12.76
CA ASN A 56 29.58 -19.97 -13.51
C ASN A 56 30.09 -18.99 -14.58
N PHE A 57 29.18 -18.28 -15.26
CA PHE A 57 29.56 -17.23 -16.21
C PHE A 57 30.36 -16.12 -15.53
N TYR A 58 29.91 -15.60 -14.41
CA TYR A 58 30.65 -14.54 -13.69
C TYR A 58 31.97 -15.03 -13.08
N ARG A 59 31.99 -16.29 -12.62
CA ARG A 59 33.24 -16.93 -12.11
C ARG A 59 34.30 -17.05 -13.20
N TYR A 60 33.89 -17.34 -14.43
CA TYR A 60 34.80 -17.38 -15.58
C TYR A 60 35.46 -16.03 -15.84
N TRP A 61 34.77 -14.92 -15.57
CA TRP A 61 35.30 -13.56 -15.67
C TRP A 61 35.98 -13.07 -14.38
N GLY A 62 36.31 -13.96 -13.44
CA GLY A 62 36.99 -13.61 -12.20
C GLY A 62 36.14 -12.81 -11.21
N ARG A 63 34.83 -12.87 -11.33
CA ARG A 63 33.87 -12.24 -10.41
C ARG A 63 33.09 -13.32 -9.66
N SER A 64 33.07 -13.21 -8.31
CA SER A 64 32.19 -14.03 -7.48
C SER A 64 30.95 -13.22 -7.16
N LEU A 65 29.79 -13.75 -7.48
CA LEU A 65 28.51 -13.19 -7.04
C LEU A 65 28.02 -13.96 -5.81
N PRO A 66 27.25 -13.34 -4.93
CA PRO A 66 26.57 -14.05 -3.85
C PRO A 66 25.65 -15.12 -4.44
N GLU A 67 25.55 -16.25 -3.77
CA GLU A 67 24.67 -17.35 -4.19
C GLU A 67 23.20 -16.98 -3.96
N GLU A 68 22.94 -16.13 -2.97
CA GLU A 68 21.60 -15.70 -2.58
C GLU A 68 21.54 -14.17 -2.43
N PHE A 69 20.38 -13.62 -2.80
CA PHE A 69 20.04 -12.20 -2.60
C PHE A 69 18.72 -12.07 -1.89
N GLU A 70 18.65 -11.13 -0.98
CA GLU A 70 17.37 -10.68 -0.45
C GLU A 70 16.71 -9.68 -1.40
N SER A 71 15.51 -10.01 -1.85
CA SER A 71 14.62 -9.11 -2.56
C SER A 71 13.54 -8.61 -1.63
N LYS A 72 13.42 -7.29 -1.49
CA LYS A 72 12.39 -6.64 -0.65
C LYS A 72 11.34 -6.00 -1.53
N SER A 73 10.09 -6.22 -1.17
CA SER A 73 8.93 -5.61 -1.80
C SER A 73 8.09 -4.87 -0.77
N LEU A 74 7.36 -3.86 -1.24
CA LEU A 74 6.45 -3.06 -0.43
C LEU A 74 5.03 -3.24 -0.90
N GLY A 75 4.12 -3.30 0.05
CA GLY A 75 2.68 -3.34 -0.18
C GLY A 75 1.92 -2.64 0.93
N SER A 76 0.61 -2.68 0.83
CA SER A 76 -0.29 -2.13 1.85
C SER A 76 -1.29 -3.19 2.26
N GLY A 77 -1.77 -3.08 3.49
CA GLY A 77 -2.85 -3.90 4.03
C GLY A 77 -3.82 -3.09 4.86
N VAL A 78 -4.93 -3.70 5.19
CA VAL A 78 -5.97 -3.11 6.04
C VAL A 78 -6.24 -4.04 7.21
N ILE A 79 -6.18 -3.52 8.44
CA ILE A 79 -6.57 -4.23 9.64
C ILE A 79 -8.09 -4.40 9.61
N VAL A 80 -8.57 -5.63 9.56
CA VAL A 80 -10.01 -5.96 9.53
C VAL A 80 -10.52 -6.51 10.86
N ASP A 81 -9.63 -7.01 11.69
CA ASP A 81 -9.92 -7.50 13.03
C ASP A 81 -8.75 -7.14 13.96
N LYS A 82 -9.00 -6.22 14.89
CA LYS A 82 -7.99 -5.74 15.85
C LYS A 82 -7.72 -6.77 16.96
N ASP A 83 -8.71 -7.53 17.35
CA ASP A 83 -8.62 -8.47 18.48
C ASP A 83 -7.79 -9.69 18.10
N ASN A 84 -7.96 -10.17 16.86
CA ASN A 84 -7.21 -11.29 16.31
C ASN A 84 -6.00 -10.85 15.46
N ALA A 85 -5.79 -9.55 15.33
CA ALA A 85 -4.73 -8.96 14.51
C ALA A 85 -4.75 -9.42 13.03
N TYR A 86 -5.95 -9.53 12.43
CA TYR A 86 -6.08 -9.90 11.04
C TYR A 86 -5.95 -8.70 10.10
N ILE A 87 -5.14 -8.89 9.07
CA ILE A 87 -4.87 -7.91 8.02
C ILE A 87 -5.22 -8.53 6.67
N VAL A 88 -5.94 -7.80 5.85
CA VAL A 88 -6.20 -8.16 4.45
C VAL A 88 -5.25 -7.39 3.55
N THR A 89 -4.64 -8.08 2.61
CA THR A 89 -3.76 -7.52 1.59
C THR A 89 -3.95 -8.24 0.26
N ASN A 90 -3.32 -7.74 -0.79
CA ASN A 90 -3.36 -8.38 -2.10
C ASN A 90 -2.48 -9.64 -2.14
N HIS A 91 -2.91 -10.64 -2.90
CA HIS A 91 -2.21 -11.92 -3.07
C HIS A 91 -0.74 -11.73 -3.48
N HIS A 92 -0.48 -10.87 -4.47
CA HIS A 92 0.87 -10.63 -4.99
C HIS A 92 1.83 -9.97 -3.99
N VAL A 93 1.33 -9.41 -2.87
CA VAL A 93 2.18 -8.84 -1.81
C VAL A 93 2.81 -9.93 -0.96
N ILE A 94 2.06 -11.01 -0.68
CA ILE A 94 2.43 -12.06 0.27
C ILE A 94 2.75 -13.40 -0.40
N PHE A 95 2.71 -13.46 -1.72
CA PHE A 95 2.95 -14.66 -2.50
C PHE A 95 3.93 -14.40 -3.64
N ASP A 96 4.93 -15.24 -3.74
CA ASP A 96 5.89 -15.24 -4.85
C ASP A 96 5.38 -16.16 -5.96
N GLU A 97 4.83 -15.55 -7.01
CA GLU A 97 4.28 -16.29 -8.15
C GLU A 97 5.35 -17.05 -8.96
N ARG A 98 6.62 -16.64 -8.89
CA ARG A 98 7.71 -17.30 -9.61
C ARG A 98 8.06 -18.64 -8.98
N ASN A 99 8.08 -18.66 -7.64
CA ASN A 99 8.42 -19.85 -6.86
C ASN A 99 7.18 -20.59 -6.34
N GLU A 100 5.98 -20.10 -6.66
CA GLU A 100 4.69 -20.66 -6.23
C GLU A 100 4.60 -20.91 -4.72
N LYS A 101 5.16 -19.99 -3.92
CA LYS A 101 5.20 -20.09 -2.46
C LYS A 101 4.89 -18.74 -1.80
N PRO A 102 4.44 -18.73 -0.54
CA PRO A 102 4.42 -17.53 0.26
C PRO A 102 5.83 -16.92 0.35
N VAL A 103 5.89 -15.60 0.52
CA VAL A 103 7.14 -14.89 0.77
C VAL A 103 7.81 -15.38 2.06
N ASP A 104 9.13 -15.26 2.15
CA ASP A 104 9.90 -15.85 3.27
C ASP A 104 9.69 -15.08 4.58
N GLN A 105 9.49 -13.76 4.51
CA GLN A 105 9.26 -12.92 5.68
C GLN A 105 8.27 -11.79 5.36
N ILE A 106 7.40 -11.49 6.32
CA ILE A 106 6.42 -10.41 6.24
C ILE A 106 6.59 -9.53 7.49
N MET A 107 6.86 -8.25 7.28
CA MET A 107 6.92 -7.24 8.32
C MET A 107 5.80 -6.23 8.09
N VAL A 108 5.04 -5.93 9.13
CA VAL A 108 3.92 -4.99 9.11
C VAL A 108 4.27 -3.78 9.95
N GLU A 109 4.29 -2.61 9.32
CA GLU A 109 4.48 -1.33 10.00
C GLU A 109 3.13 -0.62 10.15
N LEU A 110 2.79 -0.30 11.39
CA LEU A 110 1.60 0.49 11.73
C LEU A 110 1.85 1.99 11.51
N MET A 111 0.79 2.77 11.56
CA MET A 111 0.85 4.24 11.42
C MET A 111 1.73 4.89 12.49
N ASP A 112 1.75 4.35 13.70
CA ASP A 112 2.58 4.81 14.84
C ASP A 112 4.04 4.30 14.79
N LYS A 113 4.46 3.73 13.66
CA LYS A 113 5.81 3.22 13.40
C LYS A 113 6.20 1.96 14.16
N ARG A 114 5.30 1.33 14.87
CA ARG A 114 5.52 0.00 15.42
C ARG A 114 5.57 -1.02 14.29
N VAL A 115 6.51 -1.95 14.37
CA VAL A 115 6.72 -2.99 13.36
C VAL A 115 6.53 -4.36 14.00
N PHE A 116 5.80 -5.22 13.31
CA PHE A 116 5.49 -6.58 13.74
C PHE A 116 5.79 -7.57 12.62
N GLU A 117 6.26 -8.74 12.99
CA GLU A 117 6.33 -9.86 12.07
C GLU A 117 4.95 -10.50 11.94
N ALA A 118 4.58 -10.88 10.71
CA ALA A 118 3.29 -11.47 10.40
C ALA A 118 3.44 -12.78 9.64
N THR A 119 2.40 -13.61 9.71
CA THR A 119 2.32 -14.88 8.99
C THR A 119 1.06 -14.94 8.14
N VAL A 120 1.12 -15.67 7.04
CA VAL A 120 -0.04 -15.89 6.16
C VAL A 120 -1.00 -16.90 6.81
N VAL A 121 -2.21 -16.45 7.09
CA VAL A 121 -3.27 -17.30 7.69
C VAL A 121 -4.14 -17.96 6.63
N GLY A 122 -4.24 -17.35 5.46
CA GLY A 122 -5.04 -17.87 4.35
C GLY A 122 -4.73 -17.14 3.06
N LEU A 123 -4.97 -17.81 1.95
CA LEU A 123 -4.80 -17.31 0.59
C LEU A 123 -6.07 -17.58 -0.21
N ASP A 124 -6.57 -16.56 -0.90
CA ASP A 124 -7.58 -16.74 -1.94
C ASP A 124 -6.91 -16.61 -3.31
N LYS A 125 -6.92 -17.70 -4.08
CA LYS A 125 -6.37 -17.78 -5.44
C LYS A 125 -7.44 -17.52 -6.52
N GLY A 126 -8.67 -17.21 -6.13
CA GLY A 126 -9.85 -17.21 -7.01
C GLY A 126 -10.25 -15.86 -7.58
N THR A 127 -9.51 -14.80 -7.35
CA THR A 127 -9.82 -13.45 -7.86
C THR A 127 -8.74 -12.91 -8.75
#